data_5d0c72109e1ad14647a5922b497de4f6
#
_entry.id   5d0c72109e1ad14647a5922b497de4f6
#
_cell.length_a   1.000
_cell.length_b   1.000
_cell.length_c   1.000
_cell.angle_alpha   90.00
_cell.angle_beta   90.00
_cell.angle_gamma   90.00
#
_symmetry.space_group_name_H-M   'P 1'
#
loop_
_entity.id
_entity.type
_entity.pdbx_description
1 polymer ?
#
loop_
_entity_poly.entity_id
_entity_poly.type
_entity_poly.pdbx_seq_one_letter_code
_entity_poly.pdbx_strand_id
1 'polypeptide(L)'
;MSEIHFVDTTLRDGQQSLWALGMRTGAMLPIAAQMDRVGFESMEFFVSIMIKKYVREHKENPWIWLREGTKRFSRTPLRNHGGMHGSGAFEKLPPAVMRLLIERIVSYGITLTRTSNCWNDFQSLKEELHQLREVGMETIVNLIYSVSPRHSDAYYAEKAREAASIGPYRICFKDVGGLLTPERARTLIPVILQNTGDVPVEYHAHCNNGLAPLCYLEAVKLGITTLHTAIPPLANGSSQPSILNVAKNLRALGYTPVINEKEVKPIEEHFTAVAKRDGLPIGKPFAYEESQYQHQVPGGVISNLRHQLRLVGKEDKLRQTLDEAARVRADFGYPIMVTPLSQFVVSQAAINVIVGERYKEVTDQVIQYALGFWGKEAPVLIDPAVKDKILSRGRAKEWQSWEPPEPSLEEVRRKFGGPSLSDEELLLRVYAGENAVKAMNAAGAPRGHLNGTQPLVRLIEELSKKRDCNQVFISRPGLSLTLGKRN
;
A
#
# COMPACT_ATOMS: atom_id res chain seq x y z
N MET A 1 30.85 7.00 9.96
CA MET A 1 29.50 7.55 9.70
C MET A 1 28.58 6.36 9.44
N SER A 2 27.43 6.30 10.10
CA SER A 2 26.51 5.17 9.92
C SER A 2 25.81 5.29 8.57
N GLU A 3 25.72 4.17 7.86
CA GLU A 3 25.00 4.05 6.60
C GLU A 3 23.50 3.97 6.85
N ILE A 4 22.73 4.68 6.02
CA ILE A 4 21.26 4.65 6.06
C ILE A 4 20.74 4.14 4.73
N HIS A 5 19.96 3.08 4.81
CA HIS A 5 19.40 2.36 3.69
C HIS A 5 17.95 2.76 3.43
N PHE A 6 17.49 2.58 2.20
CA PHE A 6 16.14 2.97 1.79
C PHE A 6 15.37 1.82 1.15
N VAL A 7 14.14 1.67 1.57
CA VAL A 7 13.14 0.85 0.87
C VAL A 7 12.31 1.78 -0.01
N ASP A 8 12.26 1.52 -1.30
CA ASP A 8 11.40 2.29 -2.20
C ASP A 8 9.96 1.80 -2.15
N THR A 9 9.03 2.74 -2.06
CA THR A 9 7.59 2.49 -2.03
C THR A 9 6.87 3.03 -3.26
N THR A 10 7.58 3.66 -4.19
CA THR A 10 7.03 4.41 -5.32
C THR A 10 6.05 3.60 -6.16
N LEU A 11 6.44 2.36 -6.54
CA LEU A 11 5.66 1.50 -7.45
C LEU A 11 4.49 0.77 -6.76
N ARG A 12 4.40 0.82 -5.44
CA ARG A 12 3.31 0.17 -4.70
C ARG A 12 2.59 1.17 -3.78
N ASP A 13 3.15 1.51 -2.59
CA ASP A 13 2.45 2.33 -1.59
C ASP A 13 2.32 3.79 -2.05
N GLY A 14 3.36 4.36 -2.64
CA GLY A 14 3.34 5.73 -3.17
C GLY A 14 2.24 5.91 -4.22
N GLN A 15 2.18 5.04 -5.22
CA GLN A 15 1.13 5.11 -6.23
C GLN A 15 -0.25 4.71 -5.68
N GLN A 16 -0.32 3.81 -4.71
CA GLN A 16 -1.59 3.47 -4.08
C GLN A 16 -2.16 4.68 -3.33
N SER A 17 -1.31 5.39 -2.62
CA SER A 17 -1.69 6.51 -1.76
C SER A 17 -2.04 7.78 -2.52
N LEU A 18 -1.34 8.08 -3.62
CA LEU A 18 -1.53 9.30 -4.39
C LEU A 18 -2.33 9.09 -5.69
N TRP A 19 -2.15 7.95 -6.36
CA TRP A 19 -2.74 7.67 -7.66
C TRP A 19 -3.76 6.54 -7.64
N ALA A 20 -4.15 6.05 -6.44
CA ALA A 20 -5.12 4.97 -6.27
C ALA A 20 -4.82 3.74 -7.15
N LEU A 21 -3.55 3.35 -7.27
CA LEU A 21 -3.04 2.33 -8.20
C LEU A 21 -3.31 2.65 -9.68
N GLY A 22 -3.33 3.94 -10.02
CA GLY A 22 -3.58 4.41 -11.40
C GLY A 22 -2.37 4.28 -12.34
N MET A 23 -1.20 3.88 -11.83
CA MET A 23 0.00 3.72 -12.67
C MET A 23 -0.11 2.49 -13.56
N ARG A 24 0.00 2.70 -14.87
CA ARG A 24 -0.08 1.63 -15.87
C ARG A 24 1.26 0.92 -16.05
N THR A 25 1.23 -0.34 -16.45
CA THR A 25 2.42 -1.15 -16.79
C THR A 25 3.36 -0.43 -17.74
N GLY A 26 2.80 0.24 -18.77
CA GLY A 26 3.58 1.00 -19.74
C GLY A 26 4.32 2.23 -19.17
N ALA A 27 3.90 2.73 -17.99
CA ALA A 27 4.62 3.79 -17.27
C ALA A 27 5.73 3.24 -16.36
N MET A 28 5.61 2.02 -15.86
CA MET A 28 6.57 1.40 -14.94
C MET A 28 7.74 0.73 -15.69
N LEU A 29 7.46 -0.04 -16.74
CA LEU A 29 8.46 -0.83 -17.45
C LEU A 29 9.63 -0.02 -18.02
N PRO A 30 9.44 1.17 -18.61
CA PRO A 30 10.53 1.94 -19.21
C PRO A 30 11.58 2.41 -18.20
N ILE A 31 11.19 2.59 -16.94
CA ILE A 31 12.07 3.16 -15.90
C ILE A 31 12.57 2.11 -14.90
N ALA A 32 12.05 0.89 -14.94
CA ALA A 32 12.34 -0.15 -13.97
C ALA A 32 13.84 -0.46 -13.83
N ALA A 33 14.57 -0.64 -14.95
CA ALA A 33 16.01 -0.90 -14.92
C ALA A 33 16.82 0.28 -14.34
N GLN A 34 16.30 1.51 -14.42
CA GLN A 34 16.94 2.66 -13.80
C GLN A 34 16.68 2.68 -12.29
N MET A 35 15.48 2.31 -11.85
CA MET A 35 15.17 2.17 -10.44
C MET A 35 16.07 1.13 -9.77
N ASP A 36 16.40 0.02 -10.46
CA ASP A 36 17.34 -1.01 -9.97
C ASP A 36 18.77 -0.48 -9.70
N ARG A 37 19.17 0.64 -10.36
CA ARG A 37 20.49 1.24 -10.19
C ARG A 37 20.59 2.30 -9.08
N VAL A 38 19.48 2.66 -8.46
CA VAL A 38 19.44 3.66 -7.37
C VAL A 38 20.18 3.16 -6.13
N GLY A 39 20.17 1.84 -5.88
CA GLY A 39 20.80 1.25 -4.71
C GLY A 39 19.84 1.12 -3.52
N PHE A 40 18.58 0.90 -3.78
CA PHE A 40 17.61 0.58 -2.72
C PHE A 40 17.96 -0.76 -2.04
N GLU A 41 17.77 -0.85 -0.74
CA GLU A 41 17.88 -2.10 0.01
C GLU A 41 16.83 -3.12 -0.47
N SER A 42 15.65 -2.63 -0.80
CA SER A 42 14.58 -3.39 -1.45
C SER A 42 13.50 -2.43 -1.97
N MET A 43 12.57 -2.96 -2.75
CA MET A 43 11.49 -2.18 -3.35
C MET A 43 10.14 -2.86 -3.19
N GLU A 44 9.12 -2.11 -2.77
CA GLU A 44 7.75 -2.57 -2.81
C GLU A 44 7.24 -2.60 -4.26
N PHE A 45 6.91 -3.77 -4.74
CA PHE A 45 6.70 -4.03 -6.16
C PHE A 45 5.27 -4.44 -6.52
N PHE A 46 4.62 -5.18 -5.62
CA PHE A 46 3.32 -5.75 -5.89
C PHE A 46 2.42 -5.81 -4.64
N VAL A 47 1.12 -5.81 -4.87
CA VAL A 47 0.07 -6.08 -3.88
C VAL A 47 -1.13 -6.70 -4.61
N SER A 48 -1.79 -7.67 -4.01
CA SER A 48 -2.86 -8.45 -4.64
C SER A 48 -4.03 -7.61 -5.20
N ILE A 49 -4.33 -6.46 -4.57
CA ILE A 49 -5.39 -5.55 -5.04
C ILE A 49 -5.09 -4.95 -6.43
N MET A 50 -3.82 -4.93 -6.87
CA MET A 50 -3.45 -4.54 -8.23
C MET A 50 -4.13 -5.43 -9.26
N ILE A 51 -4.34 -6.73 -8.97
CA ILE A 51 -5.01 -7.65 -9.90
C ILE A 51 -6.40 -7.10 -10.26
N LYS A 52 -7.20 -6.80 -9.24
CA LYS A 52 -8.57 -6.29 -9.44
C LYS A 52 -8.58 -4.94 -10.18
N LYS A 53 -7.69 -4.02 -9.78
CA LYS A 53 -7.57 -2.68 -10.37
C LYS A 53 -7.14 -2.74 -11.84
N TYR A 54 -6.07 -3.48 -12.13
CA TYR A 54 -5.51 -3.57 -13.47
C TYR A 54 -6.50 -4.22 -14.45
N VAL A 55 -7.11 -5.33 -14.05
CA VAL A 55 -8.08 -6.03 -14.90
C VAL A 55 -9.33 -5.20 -15.13
N ARG A 56 -9.93 -4.66 -14.06
CA ARG A 56 -11.24 -3.99 -14.16
C ARG A 56 -11.18 -2.58 -14.72
N GLU A 57 -10.16 -1.79 -14.37
CA GLU A 57 -10.10 -0.38 -14.73
C GLU A 57 -9.11 -0.12 -15.86
N HIS A 58 -7.86 -0.62 -15.73
CA HIS A 58 -6.84 -0.39 -16.74
C HIS A 58 -7.00 -1.26 -17.98
N LYS A 59 -7.73 -2.39 -17.88
CA LYS A 59 -7.81 -3.42 -18.92
C LYS A 59 -6.42 -3.95 -19.28
N GLU A 60 -5.57 -4.12 -18.26
CA GLU A 60 -4.20 -4.63 -18.40
C GLU A 60 -4.03 -5.91 -17.59
N ASN A 61 -3.28 -6.87 -18.13
CA ASN A 61 -2.93 -8.09 -17.41
C ASN A 61 -1.77 -7.81 -16.44
N PRO A 62 -1.98 -7.87 -15.10
CA PRO A 62 -0.94 -7.55 -14.11
C PRO A 62 0.25 -8.53 -14.15
N TRP A 63 0.06 -9.74 -14.68
CA TRP A 63 1.15 -10.70 -14.85
C TRP A 63 2.22 -10.23 -15.83
N ILE A 64 1.86 -9.33 -16.76
CA ILE A 64 2.85 -8.69 -17.66
C ILE A 64 3.81 -7.82 -16.82
N TRP A 65 3.29 -7.05 -15.87
CA TRP A 65 4.14 -6.28 -14.97
C TRP A 65 5.06 -7.19 -14.14
N LEU A 66 4.52 -8.24 -13.53
CA LEU A 66 5.34 -9.19 -12.76
C LEU A 66 6.42 -9.81 -13.64
N ARG A 67 6.05 -10.42 -14.76
CA ARG A 67 6.98 -11.12 -15.65
C ARG A 67 8.04 -10.22 -16.28
N GLU A 68 7.65 -9.06 -16.79
CA GLU A 68 8.56 -8.17 -17.50
C GLU A 68 9.26 -7.16 -16.58
N GLY A 69 8.62 -6.81 -15.49
CA GLY A 69 9.19 -5.92 -14.48
C GLY A 69 10.30 -6.60 -13.69
N THR A 70 10.05 -7.78 -13.13
CA THR A 70 11.05 -8.48 -12.30
C THR A 70 12.35 -8.75 -13.04
N LYS A 71 12.32 -9.04 -14.34
CA LYS A 71 13.52 -9.21 -15.19
C LYS A 71 14.42 -7.96 -15.26
N ARG A 72 13.91 -6.80 -14.91
CA ARG A 72 14.64 -5.53 -14.95
C ARG A 72 15.32 -5.17 -13.64
N PHE A 73 15.04 -5.96 -12.60
CA PHE A 73 15.65 -5.83 -11.29
C PHE A 73 16.60 -7.00 -11.06
N SER A 74 17.89 -6.71 -11.04
CA SER A 74 18.94 -7.71 -10.83
C SER A 74 19.74 -7.47 -9.56
N ARG A 75 19.59 -6.29 -8.95
CA ARG A 75 20.32 -5.84 -7.77
C ARG A 75 19.43 -5.62 -6.56
N THR A 76 18.23 -5.09 -6.80
CA THR A 76 17.30 -4.68 -5.75
C THR A 76 16.30 -5.80 -5.46
N PRO A 77 16.28 -6.37 -4.25
CA PRO A 77 15.26 -7.32 -3.83
C PRO A 77 13.86 -6.71 -3.91
N LEU A 78 12.90 -7.48 -4.43
CA LEU A 78 11.53 -7.04 -4.61
C LEU A 78 10.63 -7.56 -3.48
N ARG A 79 9.70 -6.69 -3.03
CA ARG A 79 8.74 -7.03 -1.98
C ARG A 79 7.31 -7.08 -2.51
N ASN A 80 6.59 -8.11 -2.13
CA ASN A 80 5.13 -8.13 -2.14
C ASN A 80 4.59 -7.42 -0.89
N HIS A 81 3.32 -7.00 -0.92
CA HIS A 81 2.59 -6.56 0.27
C HIS A 81 1.34 -7.42 0.47
N GLY A 82 1.27 -8.09 1.63
CA GLY A 82 0.23 -9.06 1.98
C GLY A 82 0.78 -10.46 2.13
N GLY A 83 0.00 -11.34 2.76
CA GLY A 83 0.36 -12.71 3.07
C GLY A 83 -0.73 -13.72 2.70
N MET A 84 -0.74 -14.89 3.34
CA MET A 84 -1.69 -15.98 3.10
C MET A 84 -3.13 -15.67 3.53
N HIS A 85 -3.29 -14.86 4.59
CA HIS A 85 -4.60 -14.44 5.11
C HIS A 85 -5.02 -13.08 4.54
N GLY A 86 -4.46 -12.73 3.44
CA GLY A 86 -4.46 -11.41 2.91
C GLY A 86 -5.75 -10.89 2.33
N SER A 87 -5.70 -9.72 2.19
CA SER A 87 -6.59 -8.65 1.86
C SER A 87 -7.05 -8.66 0.41
N GLY A 88 -8.15 -9.28 0.15
CA GLY A 88 -9.05 -8.79 -0.88
C GLY A 88 -9.81 -7.56 -0.38
N ALA A 89 -9.20 -6.70 0.45
CA ALA A 89 -9.75 -5.54 1.14
C ALA A 89 -11.01 -5.82 2.01
N PHE A 90 -12.02 -6.47 1.50
CA PHE A 90 -13.28 -6.76 2.20
C PHE A 90 -13.76 -8.21 2.00
N GLU A 91 -13.10 -8.98 1.17
CA GLU A 91 -13.44 -10.37 0.88
C GLU A 91 -12.30 -11.28 1.35
N LYS A 92 -12.60 -12.20 2.23
CA LYS A 92 -11.67 -13.28 2.55
C LYS A 92 -11.66 -14.25 1.36
N LEU A 93 -10.51 -14.39 0.72
CA LEU A 93 -10.34 -15.38 -0.33
C LEU A 93 -10.02 -16.75 0.29
N PRO A 94 -10.39 -17.86 -0.38
CA PRO A 94 -10.04 -19.19 0.09
C PRO A 94 -8.53 -19.34 0.30
N PRO A 95 -8.07 -20.00 1.38
CA PRO A 95 -6.64 -20.21 1.65
C PRO A 95 -5.89 -20.83 0.47
N ALA A 96 -6.51 -21.78 -0.22
CA ALA A 96 -5.92 -22.43 -1.41
C ALA A 96 -5.63 -21.43 -2.55
N VAL A 97 -6.48 -20.41 -2.73
CA VAL A 97 -6.28 -19.34 -3.73
C VAL A 97 -5.15 -18.42 -3.30
N MET A 98 -5.08 -18.09 -2.01
CA MET A 98 -4.00 -17.23 -1.50
C MET A 98 -2.66 -17.93 -1.61
N ARG A 99 -2.57 -19.22 -1.26
CA ARG A 99 -1.35 -20.02 -1.45
C ARG A 99 -0.90 -20.02 -2.92
N LEU A 100 -1.82 -20.30 -3.85
CA LEU A 100 -1.53 -20.26 -5.28
C LEU A 100 -1.01 -18.88 -5.73
N LEU A 101 -1.60 -17.80 -5.25
CA LEU A 101 -1.12 -16.44 -5.56
C LEU A 101 0.32 -16.23 -5.10
N ILE A 102 0.63 -16.61 -3.86
CA ILE A 102 1.98 -16.45 -3.31
C ILE A 102 2.99 -17.30 -4.06
N GLU A 103 2.67 -18.56 -4.37
CA GLU A 103 3.51 -19.44 -5.20
C GLU A 103 3.80 -18.83 -6.57
N ARG A 104 2.79 -18.19 -7.20
CA ARG A 104 3.00 -17.46 -8.47
C ARG A 104 3.92 -16.26 -8.31
N ILE A 105 3.74 -15.45 -7.24
CA ILE A 105 4.59 -14.31 -6.94
C ILE A 105 6.05 -14.75 -6.74
N VAL A 106 6.28 -15.80 -5.95
CA VAL A 106 7.62 -16.36 -5.72
C VAL A 106 8.24 -16.89 -7.02
N SER A 107 7.46 -17.51 -7.89
CA SER A 107 7.95 -17.99 -9.19
C SER A 107 8.47 -16.89 -10.12
N TYR A 108 8.10 -15.63 -9.87
CA TYR A 108 8.65 -14.44 -10.52
C TYR A 108 9.89 -13.86 -9.82
N GLY A 109 10.38 -14.50 -8.75
CA GLY A 109 11.58 -14.06 -8.03
C GLY A 109 11.32 -13.04 -6.93
N ILE A 110 10.06 -12.82 -6.51
CA ILE A 110 9.71 -11.96 -5.37
C ILE A 110 9.67 -12.85 -4.13
N THR A 111 10.72 -12.75 -3.29
CA THR A 111 10.93 -13.62 -2.13
C THR A 111 10.77 -12.90 -0.79
N LEU A 112 10.39 -11.63 -0.81
CA LEU A 112 10.09 -10.84 0.39
C LEU A 112 8.64 -10.42 0.38
N THR A 113 7.97 -10.49 1.53
CA THR A 113 6.65 -9.90 1.71
C THR A 113 6.56 -9.09 2.99
N ARG A 114 5.67 -8.10 3.01
CA ARG A 114 5.34 -7.33 4.20
C ARG A 114 3.87 -7.54 4.53
N THR A 115 3.61 -8.14 5.70
CA THR A 115 2.26 -8.45 6.18
C THR A 115 1.85 -7.59 7.38
N SER A 116 0.56 -7.54 7.65
CA SER A 116 -0.03 -6.76 8.75
C SER A 116 -1.16 -7.52 9.41
N ASN A 117 -1.21 -7.47 10.73
CA ASN A 117 -2.44 -7.71 11.47
C ASN A 117 -2.97 -6.36 11.98
N CYS A 118 -4.25 -6.07 11.75
CA CYS A 118 -4.87 -4.77 12.08
C CYS A 118 -4.94 -4.48 13.59
N TRP A 119 -4.67 -5.47 14.45
CA TRP A 119 -4.64 -5.35 15.90
C TRP A 119 -3.24 -5.46 16.49
N ASN A 120 -2.20 -5.63 15.65
CA ASN A 120 -0.88 -6.06 16.09
C ASN A 120 -0.92 -7.41 16.86
N ASP A 121 -1.82 -8.32 16.47
CA ASP A 121 -1.84 -9.69 16.99
C ASP A 121 -0.84 -10.55 16.22
N PHE A 122 0.40 -10.58 16.70
CA PHE A 122 1.49 -11.30 16.03
C PHE A 122 1.38 -12.80 16.20
N GLN A 123 0.76 -13.28 17.29
CA GLN A 123 0.61 -14.73 17.49
C GLN A 123 -0.27 -15.34 16.39
N SER A 124 -1.28 -14.60 15.91
CA SER A 124 -2.11 -15.05 14.78
C SER A 124 -1.35 -15.13 13.46
N LEU A 125 -0.20 -14.46 13.33
CA LEU A 125 0.62 -14.47 12.13
C LEU A 125 1.67 -15.59 12.12
N LYS A 126 1.88 -16.30 13.24
CA LYS A 126 2.96 -17.30 13.38
C LYS A 126 2.84 -18.42 12.33
N GLU A 127 1.66 -18.97 12.18
CA GLU A 127 1.39 -20.01 11.18
C GLU A 127 1.53 -19.49 9.76
N GLU A 128 1.06 -18.27 9.50
CA GLU A 128 1.21 -17.62 8.20
C GLU A 128 2.70 -17.45 7.81
N LEU A 129 3.55 -17.04 8.74
CA LEU A 129 4.98 -16.93 8.49
C LEU A 129 5.63 -18.28 8.15
N HIS A 130 5.19 -19.35 8.83
CA HIS A 130 5.65 -20.69 8.52
C HIS A 130 5.28 -21.11 7.09
N GLN A 131 4.01 -20.98 6.72
CA GLN A 131 3.52 -21.28 5.38
C GLN A 131 4.18 -20.44 4.28
N LEU A 132 4.48 -19.17 4.55
CA LEU A 132 5.20 -18.31 3.62
C LEU A 132 6.63 -18.78 3.40
N ARG A 133 7.34 -19.21 4.46
CA ARG A 133 8.69 -19.81 4.32
C ARG A 133 8.71 -21.10 3.54
N GLU A 134 7.71 -21.96 3.73
CA GLU A 134 7.58 -23.21 2.95
C GLU A 134 7.55 -22.96 1.45
N VAL A 135 6.98 -21.84 1.01
CA VAL A 135 6.93 -21.47 -0.41
C VAL A 135 8.10 -20.58 -0.84
N GLY A 136 9.08 -20.34 0.04
CA GLY A 136 10.29 -19.56 -0.27
C GLY A 136 10.15 -18.05 -0.09
N MET A 137 9.24 -17.57 0.76
CA MET A 137 9.02 -16.15 0.99
C MET A 137 9.34 -15.77 2.44
N GLU A 138 10.28 -14.84 2.64
CA GLU A 138 10.59 -14.25 3.94
C GLU A 138 9.65 -13.09 4.25
N THR A 139 9.33 -12.91 5.54
CA THR A 139 8.26 -12.01 5.96
C THR A 139 8.76 -10.86 6.83
N ILE A 140 8.39 -9.64 6.45
CA ILE A 140 8.46 -8.44 7.28
C ILE A 140 7.08 -8.24 7.93
N VAL A 141 7.03 -8.12 9.26
CA VAL A 141 5.78 -7.86 9.97
C VAL A 141 5.65 -6.39 10.35
N ASN A 142 4.47 -5.82 10.17
CA ASN A 142 4.22 -4.43 10.56
C ASN A 142 3.80 -4.33 12.02
N LEU A 143 4.56 -3.58 12.82
CA LEU A 143 4.13 -3.04 14.12
C LEU A 143 3.49 -1.67 13.86
N ILE A 144 2.16 -1.63 13.86
CA ILE A 144 1.40 -0.47 13.40
C ILE A 144 1.21 0.51 14.55
N TYR A 145 1.57 1.78 14.30
CA TYR A 145 1.40 2.88 15.26
C TYR A 145 -0.03 3.42 15.25
N SER A 146 -0.53 3.74 16.43
CA SER A 146 -1.82 4.37 16.65
C SER A 146 -1.77 5.15 17.97
N VAL A 147 -2.65 6.12 18.14
CA VAL A 147 -2.78 6.94 19.35
C VAL A 147 -4.13 6.65 20.01
N SER A 148 -4.12 6.19 21.24
CA SER A 148 -5.33 6.01 22.06
C SER A 148 -4.92 5.69 23.51
N PRO A 149 -5.86 5.64 24.47
CA PRO A 149 -5.58 5.19 25.84
C PRO A 149 -4.97 3.78 25.93
N ARG A 150 -5.20 2.92 24.93
CA ARG A 150 -4.63 1.56 24.87
C ARG A 150 -3.20 1.50 24.36
N HIS A 151 -2.83 2.39 23.45
CA HIS A 151 -1.56 2.33 22.73
C HIS A 151 -0.44 3.03 23.51
N SER A 152 -0.17 2.52 24.72
CA SER A 152 0.87 3.00 25.64
C SER A 152 2.26 2.43 25.30
N ASP A 153 3.31 2.91 25.98
CA ASP A 153 4.66 2.33 25.87
C ASP A 153 4.70 0.86 26.25
N ALA A 154 3.97 0.47 27.32
CA ALA A 154 3.85 -0.92 27.73
C ALA A 154 3.22 -1.79 26.63
N TYR A 155 2.17 -1.30 25.95
CA TYR A 155 1.58 -1.97 24.81
C TYR A 155 2.60 -2.19 23.68
N TYR A 156 3.35 -1.15 23.29
CA TYR A 156 4.34 -1.28 22.23
C TYR A 156 5.53 -2.16 22.60
N ALA A 157 5.96 -2.14 23.87
CA ALA A 157 6.98 -3.05 24.38
C ALA A 157 6.53 -4.52 24.28
N GLU A 158 5.30 -4.81 24.70
CA GLU A 158 4.71 -6.15 24.57
C GLU A 158 4.59 -6.58 23.10
N LYS A 159 4.02 -5.72 22.24
CA LYS A 159 3.83 -6.03 20.83
C LYS A 159 5.15 -6.15 20.06
N ALA A 160 6.19 -5.41 20.43
CA ALA A 160 7.52 -5.58 19.86
C ALA A 160 8.13 -6.95 20.21
N ARG A 161 8.00 -7.40 21.49
CA ARG A 161 8.42 -8.75 21.90
C ARG A 161 7.64 -9.84 21.19
N GLU A 162 6.31 -9.71 21.08
CA GLU A 162 5.47 -10.66 20.34
C GLU A 162 5.89 -10.74 18.89
N ALA A 163 6.11 -9.59 18.23
CA ALA A 163 6.56 -9.53 16.84
C ALA A 163 7.92 -10.22 16.65
N ALA A 164 8.87 -9.98 17.55
CA ALA A 164 10.18 -10.64 17.49
C ALA A 164 10.08 -12.15 17.73
N SER A 165 9.19 -12.60 18.64
CA SER A 165 9.05 -14.00 19.04
C SER A 165 8.59 -14.94 17.94
N ILE A 166 7.93 -14.44 16.90
CA ILE A 166 7.49 -15.24 15.75
C ILE A 166 8.57 -15.34 14.65
N GLY A 167 9.74 -14.74 14.88
CA GLY A 167 10.92 -14.85 14.03
C GLY A 167 10.76 -14.25 12.63
N PRO A 168 10.31 -13.02 12.44
CA PRO A 168 10.21 -12.41 11.12
C PRO A 168 11.60 -12.05 10.57
N TYR A 169 11.70 -11.84 9.26
CA TYR A 169 12.91 -11.29 8.63
C TYR A 169 13.25 -9.88 9.14
N ARG A 170 12.22 -9.02 9.32
CA ARG A 170 12.32 -7.69 9.91
C ARG A 170 11.00 -7.30 10.58
N ILE A 171 11.06 -6.31 11.44
CA ILE A 171 9.88 -5.61 11.97
C ILE A 171 9.83 -4.23 11.34
N CYS A 172 8.71 -3.90 10.69
CA CYS A 172 8.45 -2.56 10.17
C CYS A 172 7.61 -1.77 11.17
N PHE A 173 8.22 -0.82 11.87
CA PHE A 173 7.47 0.16 12.65
C PHE A 173 6.71 1.07 11.67
N LYS A 174 5.38 1.00 11.67
CA LYS A 174 4.54 1.55 10.61
C LYS A 174 3.56 2.60 11.12
N ASP A 175 3.76 3.86 10.74
CA ASP A 175 2.85 4.97 10.99
C ASP A 175 2.04 5.32 9.73
N VAL A 176 0.91 4.64 9.55
CA VAL A 176 0.01 4.85 8.39
C VAL A 176 -0.73 6.19 8.48
N GLY A 177 -1.01 6.65 9.70
CA GLY A 177 -1.72 7.90 9.95
C GLY A 177 -0.85 9.14 9.83
N GLY A 178 0.48 9.00 9.87
CA GLY A 178 1.40 10.13 10.02
C GLY A 178 1.23 10.83 11.37
N LEU A 179 0.97 10.04 12.41
CA LEU A 179 0.58 10.52 13.74
C LEU A 179 1.77 10.62 14.70
N LEU A 180 2.90 10.00 14.38
CA LEU A 180 4.07 10.07 15.23
C LEU A 180 4.63 11.51 15.21
N THR A 181 4.88 12.06 16.40
CA THR A 181 5.57 13.35 16.54
C THR A 181 7.05 13.12 16.84
N PRO A 182 7.95 14.08 16.58
CA PRO A 182 9.36 13.96 16.94
C PRO A 182 9.57 13.69 18.45
N GLU A 183 8.76 14.31 19.31
CA GLU A 183 8.80 14.08 20.76
C GLU A 183 8.43 12.65 21.11
N ARG A 184 7.36 12.14 20.49
CA ARG A 184 6.91 10.77 20.69
C ARG A 184 7.89 9.75 20.11
N ALA A 185 8.53 10.04 19.00
CA ALA A 185 9.59 9.22 18.42
C ALA A 185 10.73 8.99 19.40
N ARG A 186 11.19 10.05 20.11
CA ARG A 186 12.28 9.96 21.08
C ARG A 186 11.97 9.06 22.28
N THR A 187 10.71 8.94 22.66
CA THR A 187 10.30 8.07 23.78
C THR A 187 9.93 6.67 23.34
N LEU A 188 9.23 6.51 22.21
CA LEU A 188 8.68 5.23 21.80
C LEU A 188 9.67 4.35 21.02
N ILE A 189 10.48 4.93 20.13
CA ILE A 189 11.43 4.13 19.33
C ILE A 189 12.43 3.36 20.19
N PRO A 190 13.03 3.95 21.25
CA PRO A 190 13.87 3.19 22.16
C PRO A 190 13.14 2.01 22.85
N VAL A 191 11.88 2.21 23.22
CA VAL A 191 11.06 1.14 23.82
C VAL A 191 10.88 -0.01 22.83
N ILE A 192 10.61 0.28 21.57
CA ILE A 192 10.47 -0.74 20.51
C ILE A 192 11.81 -1.47 20.33
N LEU A 193 12.91 -0.75 20.09
CA LEU A 193 14.22 -1.34 19.83
C LEU A 193 14.73 -2.22 20.98
N GLN A 194 14.48 -1.83 22.23
CA GLN A 194 14.85 -2.64 23.41
C GLN A 194 14.07 -3.96 23.53
N ASN A 195 12.95 -4.09 22.80
CA ASN A 195 12.05 -5.23 22.91
C ASN A 195 11.97 -6.09 21.64
N THR A 196 12.76 -5.78 20.60
CA THR A 196 12.82 -6.57 19.36
C THR A 196 13.98 -7.57 19.30
N GLY A 197 14.85 -7.60 20.33
CA GLY A 197 16.06 -8.43 20.34
C GLY A 197 16.94 -8.13 19.12
N ASP A 198 17.42 -9.18 18.44
CA ASP A 198 18.27 -9.07 17.28
C ASP A 198 17.50 -8.87 15.95
N VAL A 199 16.16 -8.81 15.99
CA VAL A 199 15.35 -8.61 14.78
C VAL A 199 15.48 -7.16 14.29
N PRO A 200 15.98 -6.92 13.08
CA PRO A 200 16.16 -5.56 12.57
C PRO A 200 14.84 -4.81 12.44
N VAL A 201 14.85 -3.51 12.78
CA VAL A 201 13.68 -2.64 12.67
C VAL A 201 13.86 -1.67 11.51
N GLU A 202 12.85 -1.57 10.66
CA GLU A 202 12.74 -0.55 9.62
C GLU A 202 11.57 0.40 9.94
N TYR A 203 11.63 1.64 9.43
CA TYR A 203 10.59 2.64 9.72
C TYR A 203 9.87 3.11 8.46
N HIS A 204 8.55 3.06 8.52
CA HIS A 204 7.62 3.47 7.47
C HIS A 204 6.62 4.48 8.02
N ALA A 205 6.52 5.66 7.43
CA ALA A 205 5.50 6.64 7.80
C ALA A 205 4.92 7.35 6.59
N HIS A 206 3.62 7.65 6.66
CA HIS A 206 2.94 8.53 5.71
C HIS A 206 3.06 10.00 6.14
N CYS A 207 3.05 10.92 5.17
CA CYS A 207 3.20 12.36 5.41
C CYS A 207 1.87 13.08 5.67
N ASN A 208 0.82 12.36 6.11
CA ASN A 208 -0.53 12.91 6.26
C ASN A 208 -0.64 14.16 7.15
N ASN A 209 0.34 14.37 8.03
CA ASN A 209 0.38 15.50 8.96
C ASN A 209 1.70 16.31 8.88
N GLY A 210 2.49 16.10 7.82
CA GLY A 210 3.73 16.83 7.56
C GLY A 210 4.92 16.48 8.46
N LEU A 211 4.74 15.69 9.53
CA LEU A 211 5.77 15.41 10.53
C LEU A 211 6.69 14.22 10.19
N ALA A 212 6.28 13.33 9.30
CA ALA A 212 7.04 12.11 9.00
C ALA A 212 8.52 12.35 8.63
N PRO A 213 8.91 13.36 7.82
CA PRO A 213 10.32 13.63 7.54
C PRO A 213 11.13 13.95 8.80
N LEU A 214 10.57 14.68 9.77
CA LEU A 214 11.23 15.00 11.04
C LEU A 214 11.37 13.73 11.91
N CYS A 215 10.32 12.93 11.98
CA CYS A 215 10.33 11.65 12.69
C CYS A 215 11.37 10.68 12.12
N TYR A 216 11.63 10.70 10.81
CA TYR A 216 12.70 9.91 10.19
C TYR A 216 14.08 10.32 10.71
N LEU A 217 14.35 11.62 10.82
CA LEU A 217 15.61 12.11 11.35
C LEU A 217 15.81 11.73 12.83
N GLU A 218 14.74 11.80 13.63
CA GLU A 218 14.80 11.33 15.02
C GLU A 218 15.00 9.80 15.10
N ALA A 219 14.31 9.02 14.25
CA ALA A 219 14.46 7.57 14.20
C ALA A 219 15.89 7.14 13.90
N VAL A 220 16.56 7.81 12.96
CA VAL A 220 17.97 7.53 12.63
C VAL A 220 18.90 7.85 13.80
N LYS A 221 18.70 8.97 14.51
CA LYS A 221 19.47 9.29 15.73
C LYS A 221 19.33 8.22 16.81
N LEU A 222 18.21 7.52 16.83
CA LEU A 222 17.88 6.48 17.80
C LEU A 222 18.30 5.06 17.37
N GLY A 223 18.91 4.92 16.19
CA GLY A 223 19.49 3.65 15.73
C GLY A 223 18.73 2.93 14.61
N ILE A 224 17.64 3.47 14.10
CA ILE A 224 16.98 2.89 12.91
C ILE A 224 17.81 3.27 11.67
N THR A 225 18.22 2.27 10.90
CA THR A 225 19.08 2.44 9.72
C THR A 225 18.38 2.21 8.39
N THR A 226 17.14 1.75 8.40
CA THR A 226 16.35 1.46 7.18
C THR A 226 15.05 2.26 7.19
N LEU A 227 14.85 3.09 6.17
CA LEU A 227 13.73 4.01 6.03
C LEU A 227 12.95 3.76 4.74
N HIS A 228 11.62 3.85 4.80
CA HIS A 228 10.77 3.75 3.63
C HIS A 228 10.54 5.13 3.01
N THR A 229 10.86 5.28 1.74
CA THR A 229 10.73 6.55 1.01
C THR A 229 10.08 6.34 -0.35
N ALA A 230 9.63 7.43 -0.95
CA ALA A 230 9.15 7.41 -2.33
C ALA A 230 9.89 8.46 -3.18
N ILE A 231 9.90 8.24 -4.49
CA ILE A 231 10.47 9.18 -5.45
C ILE A 231 9.37 10.19 -5.86
N PRO A 232 9.65 11.51 -5.88
CA PRO A 232 8.70 12.47 -6.44
C PRO A 232 8.34 12.13 -7.90
N PRO A 233 7.13 12.39 -8.36
CA PRO A 233 6.02 13.10 -7.70
C PRO A 233 5.17 12.24 -6.76
N LEU A 234 5.56 11.00 -6.52
CA LEU A 234 4.83 10.02 -5.70
C LEU A 234 5.21 10.06 -4.21
N ALA A 235 6.00 11.05 -3.79
CA ALA A 235 6.39 11.28 -2.40
C ALA A 235 5.60 12.42 -1.76
N ASN A 236 5.55 12.45 -0.42
CA ASN A 236 4.83 13.42 0.41
C ASN A 236 3.29 13.33 0.31
N GLY A 237 2.59 14.25 0.93
CA GLY A 237 1.13 14.21 1.01
C GLY A 237 0.65 12.95 1.75
N SER A 238 -0.21 12.16 1.13
CA SER A 238 -0.66 10.89 1.68
C SER A 238 0.33 9.72 1.48
N SER A 239 1.49 9.97 0.86
CA SER A 239 2.55 8.99 0.64
C SER A 239 3.69 9.15 1.64
N GLN A 240 4.81 8.46 1.40
CA GLN A 240 6.01 8.48 2.23
C GLN A 240 6.88 9.71 1.93
N PRO A 241 7.84 10.05 2.83
CA PRO A 241 8.78 11.14 2.59
C PRO A 241 9.58 10.97 1.30
N SER A 242 9.91 12.12 0.67
CA SER A 242 10.78 12.14 -0.51
C SER A 242 12.19 11.64 -0.17
N ILE A 243 12.68 10.65 -0.90
CA ILE A 243 14.03 10.11 -0.75
C ILE A 243 15.10 11.20 -0.87
N LEU A 244 14.97 12.13 -1.82
CA LEU A 244 15.94 13.22 -2.02
C LEU A 244 15.98 14.17 -0.82
N ASN A 245 14.80 14.45 -0.24
CA ASN A 245 14.69 15.33 0.93
C ASN A 245 15.29 14.68 2.17
N VAL A 246 14.96 13.43 2.41
CA VAL A 246 15.49 12.65 3.55
C VAL A 246 17.01 12.49 3.42
N ALA A 247 17.51 12.07 2.26
CA ALA A 247 18.95 11.90 2.02
C ALA A 247 19.74 13.19 2.24
N LYS A 248 19.23 14.33 1.73
CA LYS A 248 19.88 15.63 1.93
C LYS A 248 19.98 16.00 3.41
N ASN A 249 18.92 15.83 4.17
CA ASN A 249 18.90 16.16 5.60
C ASN A 249 19.79 15.19 6.41
N LEU A 250 19.80 13.91 6.08
CA LEU A 250 20.68 12.93 6.74
C LEU A 250 22.16 13.27 6.54
N ARG A 251 22.59 13.69 5.34
CA ARG A 251 23.96 14.16 5.12
C ARG A 251 24.29 15.39 5.96
N ALA A 252 23.37 16.34 6.06
CA ALA A 252 23.56 17.52 6.91
C ALA A 252 23.74 17.17 8.39
N LEU A 253 23.21 16.00 8.82
CA LEU A 253 23.36 15.44 10.17
C LEU A 253 24.59 14.51 10.31
N GLY A 254 25.39 14.33 9.25
CA GLY A 254 26.60 13.50 9.28
C GLY A 254 26.37 12.00 9.03
N TYR A 255 25.22 11.59 8.52
CA TYR A 255 24.96 10.22 8.10
C TYR A 255 25.29 9.99 6.62
N THR A 256 25.45 8.73 6.21
CA THR A 256 25.73 8.33 4.84
C THR A 256 24.52 7.65 4.20
N PRO A 257 23.65 8.36 3.45
CA PRO A 257 22.57 7.74 2.68
C PRO A 257 23.13 6.86 1.57
N VAL A 258 22.72 5.58 1.55
CA VAL A 258 23.18 4.61 0.54
C VAL A 258 22.24 4.68 -0.67
N ILE A 259 22.45 5.66 -1.53
CA ILE A 259 21.72 5.86 -2.78
C ILE A 259 22.57 6.50 -3.87
N ASN A 260 22.26 6.18 -5.12
CA ASN A 260 22.80 6.89 -6.30
C ASN A 260 21.78 7.96 -6.77
N GLU A 261 21.92 9.18 -6.28
CA GLU A 261 21.02 10.29 -6.62
C GLU A 261 20.98 10.65 -8.11
N LYS A 262 22.06 10.35 -8.85
CA LYS A 262 22.10 10.61 -10.30
C LYS A 262 21.06 9.76 -11.04
N GLU A 263 20.76 8.57 -10.53
CA GLU A 263 19.71 7.69 -11.08
C GLU A 263 18.32 8.13 -10.66
N VAL A 264 18.13 8.83 -9.52
CA VAL A 264 16.82 9.26 -9.02
C VAL A 264 16.21 10.37 -9.89
N LYS A 265 17.01 11.32 -10.34
CA LYS A 265 16.53 12.49 -11.10
C LYS A 265 15.76 12.14 -12.39
N PRO A 266 16.27 11.26 -13.27
CA PRO A 266 15.51 10.83 -14.45
C PRO A 266 14.22 10.06 -14.12
N ILE A 267 14.17 9.35 -12.95
CA ILE A 267 12.96 8.67 -12.50
C ILE A 267 11.91 9.70 -12.09
N GLU A 268 12.31 10.74 -11.34
CA GLU A 268 11.43 11.86 -10.97
C GLU A 268 10.87 12.55 -12.22
N GLU A 269 11.73 12.85 -13.20
CA GLU A 269 11.33 13.46 -14.47
C GLU A 269 10.32 12.59 -15.23
N HIS A 270 10.57 11.27 -15.29
CA HIS A 270 9.69 10.31 -15.93
C HIS A 270 8.29 10.29 -15.29
N PHE A 271 8.21 10.09 -13.97
CA PHE A 271 6.92 10.03 -13.30
C PHE A 271 6.21 11.40 -13.26
N THR A 272 6.96 12.50 -13.25
CA THR A 272 6.39 13.85 -13.39
C THR A 272 5.75 14.04 -14.78
N ALA A 273 6.37 13.54 -15.84
CA ALA A 273 5.81 13.56 -17.18
C ALA A 273 4.54 12.68 -17.26
N VAL A 274 4.56 11.49 -16.64
CA VAL A 274 3.37 10.62 -16.53
C VAL A 274 2.25 11.34 -15.79
N ALA A 275 2.54 11.95 -14.63
CA ALA A 275 1.54 12.67 -13.83
C ALA A 275 0.87 13.81 -14.62
N LYS A 276 1.67 14.63 -15.30
CA LYS A 276 1.17 15.74 -16.13
C LYS A 276 0.31 15.26 -17.29
N ARG A 277 0.74 14.20 -17.98
CA ARG A 277 0.00 13.65 -19.13
C ARG A 277 -1.35 13.07 -18.71
N ASP A 278 -1.38 12.33 -17.60
CA ASP A 278 -2.55 11.57 -17.16
C ASP A 278 -3.41 12.34 -16.16
N GLY A 279 -3.06 13.61 -15.85
CA GLY A 279 -3.79 14.46 -14.89
C GLY A 279 -3.74 13.92 -13.46
N LEU A 280 -2.65 13.22 -13.10
CA LEU A 280 -2.49 12.59 -11.78
C LEU A 280 -1.90 13.59 -10.78
N PRO A 281 -2.27 13.49 -9.49
CA PRO A 281 -1.79 14.42 -8.46
C PRO A 281 -0.28 14.28 -8.22
N ILE A 282 0.36 15.41 -7.94
CA ILE A 282 1.75 15.47 -7.49
C ILE A 282 1.74 15.62 -5.97
N GLY A 283 2.44 14.73 -5.27
CA GLY A 283 2.55 14.74 -3.83
C GLY A 283 3.23 16.03 -3.33
N LYS A 284 2.55 16.72 -2.41
CA LYS A 284 3.01 17.96 -1.77
C LYS A 284 3.02 17.78 -0.26
N PRO A 285 3.92 18.45 0.47
CA PRO A 285 3.85 18.46 1.92
C PRO A 285 2.49 18.95 2.42
N PHE A 286 1.92 18.26 3.41
CA PHE A 286 0.72 18.71 4.11
C PHE A 286 1.10 19.57 5.31
N ALA A 287 0.22 20.50 5.65
CA ALA A 287 0.31 21.24 6.90
C ALA A 287 -0.05 20.33 8.08
N TYR A 288 0.45 20.69 9.26
CA TYR A 288 0.04 20.05 10.51
C TYR A 288 -1.44 20.35 10.80
N GLU A 289 -2.19 19.31 11.15
CA GLU A 289 -3.59 19.42 11.52
C GLU A 289 -3.89 18.57 12.76
N GLU A 290 -4.21 19.23 13.88
CA GLU A 290 -4.44 18.56 15.17
C GLU A 290 -5.68 17.65 15.14
N SER A 291 -6.69 17.97 14.35
CA SER A 291 -7.92 17.17 14.22
C SER A 291 -7.63 15.73 13.74
N GLN A 292 -6.52 15.53 13.03
CA GLN A 292 -6.06 14.20 12.57
C GLN A 292 -5.83 13.24 13.76
N TYR A 293 -5.40 13.73 14.92
CA TYR A 293 -5.20 12.90 16.11
C TYR A 293 -6.50 12.42 16.75
N GLN A 294 -7.61 13.13 16.52
CA GLN A 294 -8.92 12.77 17.05
C GLN A 294 -9.54 11.61 16.28
N HIS A 295 -9.73 11.74 14.98
CA HIS A 295 -10.38 10.73 14.16
C HIS A 295 -9.41 9.68 13.58
N GLN A 296 -8.14 10.02 13.36
CA GLN A 296 -7.07 9.18 12.80
C GLN A 296 -7.41 8.50 11.46
N VAL A 297 -8.34 9.08 10.73
CA VAL A 297 -8.77 8.56 9.42
C VAL A 297 -7.67 8.85 8.40
N PRO A 298 -7.14 7.83 7.69
CA PRO A 298 -6.11 8.06 6.67
C PRO A 298 -6.61 8.94 5.52
N GLY A 299 -5.70 9.74 4.93
CA GLY A 299 -6.06 10.72 3.89
C GLY A 299 -6.77 10.13 2.68
N GLY A 300 -6.38 8.93 2.24
CA GLY A 300 -7.08 8.21 1.16
C GLY A 300 -8.52 7.81 1.52
N VAL A 301 -8.78 7.48 2.79
CA VAL A 301 -10.13 7.16 3.28
C VAL A 301 -10.99 8.42 3.36
N ILE A 302 -10.41 9.57 3.77
CA ILE A 302 -11.12 10.87 3.78
C ILE A 302 -11.53 11.26 2.35
N SER A 303 -10.65 11.10 1.38
CA SER A 303 -10.96 11.39 -0.02
C SER A 303 -12.10 10.53 -0.56
N ASN A 304 -12.11 9.24 -0.23
CA ASN A 304 -13.19 8.33 -0.59
C ASN A 304 -14.51 8.70 0.12
N LEU A 305 -14.47 8.97 1.44
CA LEU A 305 -15.63 9.42 2.20
C LEU A 305 -16.26 10.68 1.59
N ARG A 306 -15.45 11.68 1.26
CA ARG A 306 -15.93 12.91 0.61
C ARG A 306 -16.63 12.61 -0.70
N HIS A 307 -16.07 11.74 -1.51
CA HIS A 307 -16.68 11.32 -2.78
C HIS A 307 -18.02 10.61 -2.54
N GLN A 308 -18.10 9.67 -1.59
CA GLN A 308 -19.34 8.96 -1.25
C GLN A 308 -20.43 9.91 -0.74
N LEU A 309 -20.08 10.84 0.15
CA LEU A 309 -21.02 11.85 0.65
C LEU A 309 -21.52 12.77 -0.47
N ARG A 310 -20.67 13.13 -1.43
CA ARG A 310 -21.06 13.91 -2.61
C ARG A 310 -22.07 13.18 -3.48
N LEU A 311 -21.89 11.89 -3.71
CA LEU A 311 -22.82 11.08 -4.50
C LEU A 311 -24.24 11.04 -3.91
N VAL A 312 -24.37 11.17 -2.59
CA VAL A 312 -25.67 11.22 -1.89
C VAL A 312 -26.11 12.65 -1.51
N GLY A 313 -25.41 13.68 -2.04
CA GLY A 313 -25.74 15.09 -1.80
C GLY A 313 -25.53 15.55 -0.35
N LYS A 314 -24.59 14.96 0.37
CA LYS A 314 -24.29 15.22 1.79
C LYS A 314 -22.83 15.59 2.04
N GLU A 315 -22.14 16.19 1.08
CA GLU A 315 -20.73 16.59 1.24
C GLU A 315 -20.51 17.58 2.40
N ASP A 316 -21.53 18.39 2.72
CA ASP A 316 -21.56 19.29 3.87
C ASP A 316 -21.41 18.56 5.23
N LYS A 317 -21.73 17.28 5.28
CA LYS A 317 -21.62 16.42 6.48
C LYS A 317 -20.22 15.86 6.73
N LEU A 318 -19.24 16.15 5.89
CA LEU A 318 -17.89 15.55 6.01
C LEU A 318 -17.29 15.78 7.40
N ARG A 319 -17.27 17.03 7.89
CA ARG A 319 -16.70 17.35 9.20
C ARG A 319 -17.44 16.64 10.33
N GLN A 320 -18.77 16.70 10.32
CA GLN A 320 -19.59 16.01 11.32
C GLN A 320 -19.33 14.48 11.30
N THR A 321 -19.10 13.90 10.12
CA THR A 321 -18.77 12.47 9.98
C THR A 321 -17.39 12.15 10.55
N LEU A 322 -16.40 13.02 10.39
CA LEU A 322 -15.06 12.82 10.97
C LEU A 322 -15.09 12.93 12.50
N ASP A 323 -15.87 13.89 13.05
CA ASP A 323 -16.07 14.01 14.50
C ASP A 323 -16.78 12.75 15.06
N GLU A 324 -17.77 12.23 14.35
CA GLU A 324 -18.47 10.99 14.73
C GLU A 324 -17.55 9.76 14.56
N ALA A 325 -16.64 9.76 13.58
CA ALA A 325 -15.67 8.67 13.42
C ALA A 325 -14.76 8.52 14.64
N ALA A 326 -14.38 9.62 15.29
CA ALA A 326 -13.64 9.57 16.54
C ALA A 326 -14.43 8.87 17.66
N ARG A 327 -15.74 9.13 17.75
CA ARG A 327 -16.64 8.49 18.73
C ARG A 327 -16.86 7.01 18.43
N VAL A 328 -17.15 6.67 17.16
CA VAL A 328 -17.33 5.28 16.73
C VAL A 328 -16.04 4.49 16.96
N ARG A 329 -14.87 5.10 16.73
CA ARG A 329 -13.58 4.47 17.01
C ARG A 329 -13.41 4.15 18.51
N ALA A 330 -13.81 5.07 19.39
CA ALA A 330 -13.79 4.84 20.83
C ALA A 330 -14.74 3.69 21.23
N ASP A 331 -15.98 3.72 20.72
CA ASP A 331 -16.99 2.68 20.98
C ASP A 331 -16.52 1.29 20.49
N PHE A 332 -15.76 1.23 19.39
CA PHE A 332 -15.21 0.00 18.83
C PHE A 332 -13.93 -0.49 19.55
N GLY A 333 -13.55 0.13 20.69
CA GLY A 333 -12.37 -0.25 21.46
C GLY A 333 -11.05 0.22 20.87
N TYR A 334 -11.06 1.35 20.17
CA TYR A 334 -9.88 1.98 19.56
C TYR A 334 -9.15 1.09 18.54
N PRO A 335 -9.82 0.56 17.51
CA PRO A 335 -9.13 -0.14 16.43
C PRO A 335 -8.06 0.75 15.82
N ILE A 336 -6.99 0.12 15.32
CA ILE A 336 -5.98 0.81 14.53
C ILE A 336 -6.61 1.19 13.19
N MET A 337 -6.47 2.47 12.81
CA MET A 337 -7.15 3.03 11.62
C MET A 337 -6.45 2.64 10.31
N VAL A 338 -6.34 1.33 10.07
CA VAL A 338 -5.87 0.73 8.82
C VAL A 338 -7.00 -0.05 8.15
N THR A 339 -6.88 -0.30 6.87
CA THR A 339 -7.82 -1.16 6.12
C THR A 339 -7.83 -2.59 6.70
N PRO A 340 -8.99 -3.21 6.94
CA PRO A 340 -10.33 -2.69 6.63
C PRO A 340 -10.99 -1.89 7.78
N LEU A 341 -10.40 -1.85 9.00
CA LEU A 341 -11.03 -1.31 10.20
C LEU A 341 -11.38 0.18 10.05
N SER A 342 -10.52 0.96 9.42
CA SER A 342 -10.78 2.38 9.15
C SER A 342 -12.05 2.60 8.32
N GLN A 343 -12.33 1.71 7.36
CA GLN A 343 -13.56 1.80 6.56
C GLN A 343 -14.80 1.46 7.39
N PHE A 344 -14.72 0.46 8.27
CA PHE A 344 -15.86 0.12 9.14
C PHE A 344 -16.22 1.26 10.07
N VAL A 345 -15.22 1.88 10.71
CA VAL A 345 -15.41 3.05 11.57
C VAL A 345 -16.02 4.21 10.79
N VAL A 346 -15.47 4.56 9.63
CA VAL A 346 -15.90 5.71 8.83
C VAL A 346 -17.28 5.48 8.21
N SER A 347 -17.55 4.27 7.71
CA SER A 347 -18.86 3.95 7.15
C SER A 347 -19.95 4.00 8.23
N GLN A 348 -19.67 3.45 9.42
CA GLN A 348 -20.63 3.54 10.53
C GLN A 348 -20.84 4.97 11.00
N ALA A 349 -19.78 5.77 11.07
CA ALA A 349 -19.90 7.18 11.40
C ALA A 349 -20.77 7.96 10.38
N ALA A 350 -20.57 7.71 9.08
CA ALA A 350 -21.37 8.32 8.03
C ALA A 350 -22.86 7.90 8.16
N ILE A 351 -23.14 6.63 8.42
CA ILE A 351 -24.49 6.12 8.62
C ILE A 351 -25.13 6.79 9.83
N ASN A 352 -24.44 6.88 10.99
CA ASN A 352 -24.95 7.53 12.19
C ASN A 352 -25.35 8.99 11.91
N VAL A 353 -24.51 9.73 11.17
CA VAL A 353 -24.74 11.14 10.83
C VAL A 353 -25.91 11.31 9.83
N ILE A 354 -26.00 10.46 8.82
CA ILE A 354 -27.04 10.52 7.79
C ILE A 354 -28.41 10.14 8.36
N VAL A 355 -28.46 9.09 9.17
CA VAL A 355 -29.67 8.56 9.82
C VAL A 355 -30.11 9.44 10.98
N GLY A 356 -29.18 10.18 11.62
CA GLY A 356 -29.42 11.06 12.76
C GLY A 356 -29.52 10.35 14.12
N GLU A 357 -29.32 9.02 14.16
CA GLU A 357 -29.34 8.22 15.37
C GLU A 357 -28.22 7.17 15.34
N ARG A 358 -27.40 7.13 16.42
CA ARG A 358 -26.23 6.27 16.51
C ARG A 358 -26.64 4.80 16.60
N TYR A 359 -26.05 4.00 15.67
CA TYR A 359 -26.27 2.54 15.57
C TYR A 359 -27.73 2.13 15.34
N LYS A 360 -28.59 3.02 14.82
CA LYS A 360 -29.92 2.65 14.35
C LYS A 360 -29.81 1.72 13.14
N GLU A 361 -28.91 2.04 12.21
CA GLU A 361 -28.53 1.20 11.10
C GLU A 361 -27.06 0.78 11.22
N VAL A 362 -26.76 -0.48 10.92
CA VAL A 362 -25.39 -1.02 10.91
C VAL A 362 -25.18 -1.90 9.68
N THR A 363 -23.94 -1.91 9.19
CA THR A 363 -23.56 -2.78 8.08
C THR A 363 -23.22 -4.18 8.54
N ASP A 364 -23.22 -5.15 7.62
CA ASP A 364 -22.77 -6.51 7.91
C ASP A 364 -21.33 -6.56 8.41
N GLN A 365 -20.46 -5.70 7.85
CA GLN A 365 -19.06 -5.60 8.28
C GLN A 365 -18.94 -5.18 9.75
N VAL A 366 -19.83 -4.31 10.23
CA VAL A 366 -19.88 -3.90 11.64
C VAL A 366 -20.39 -5.04 12.53
N ILE A 367 -21.39 -5.82 12.06
CA ILE A 367 -21.84 -7.03 12.76
C ILE A 367 -20.71 -8.05 12.84
N GLN A 368 -20.04 -8.33 11.72
CA GLN A 368 -18.89 -9.24 11.66
C GLN A 368 -17.74 -8.77 12.55
N TYR A 369 -17.49 -7.45 12.62
CA TYR A 369 -16.53 -6.86 13.54
C TYR A 369 -16.86 -7.19 15.00
N ALA A 370 -18.10 -6.94 15.41
CA ALA A 370 -18.58 -7.22 16.77
C ALA A 370 -18.57 -8.72 17.11
N LEU A 371 -18.65 -9.60 16.10
CA LEU A 371 -18.54 -11.07 16.24
C LEU A 371 -17.09 -11.58 16.22
N GLY A 372 -16.09 -10.73 15.92
CA GLY A 372 -14.68 -11.12 15.93
C GLY A 372 -14.13 -11.65 14.60
N PHE A 373 -14.88 -11.56 13.50
CA PHE A 373 -14.39 -11.98 12.16
C PHE A 373 -13.15 -11.22 11.71
N TRP A 374 -12.90 -10.03 12.28
CA TRP A 374 -11.82 -9.11 11.95
C TRP A 374 -10.77 -8.96 13.08
N GLY A 375 -10.70 -9.94 13.96
CA GLY A 375 -9.77 -10.02 15.09
C GLY A 375 -10.49 -10.35 16.38
N LYS A 376 -9.89 -11.22 17.19
CA LYS A 376 -10.44 -11.67 18.49
C LYS A 376 -10.54 -10.54 19.53
N GLU A 377 -9.84 -9.44 19.30
CA GLU A 377 -9.83 -8.25 20.15
C GLU A 377 -11.15 -7.47 20.04
N ALA A 378 -11.74 -7.40 18.84
CA ALA A 378 -12.92 -6.60 18.57
C ALA A 378 -14.09 -6.91 19.53
N PRO A 379 -14.55 -8.17 19.68
CA PRO A 379 -15.70 -8.49 20.55
C PRO A 379 -15.42 -8.27 22.05
N VAL A 380 -14.16 -8.15 22.45
CA VAL A 380 -13.76 -7.93 23.85
C VAL A 380 -13.69 -6.44 24.17
N LEU A 381 -13.26 -5.64 23.20
CA LEU A 381 -12.90 -4.24 23.39
C LEU A 381 -14.02 -3.26 23.02
N ILE A 382 -14.98 -3.68 22.22
CA ILE A 382 -16.13 -2.87 21.86
C ILE A 382 -16.95 -2.52 23.11
N ASP A 383 -17.48 -1.30 23.18
CA ASP A 383 -18.38 -0.88 24.24
C ASP A 383 -19.56 -1.87 24.39
N PRO A 384 -19.83 -2.39 25.60
CA PRO A 384 -20.88 -3.41 25.79
C PRO A 384 -22.26 -2.98 25.30
N ALA A 385 -22.67 -1.73 25.58
CA ALA A 385 -23.98 -1.23 25.17
C ALA A 385 -24.08 -1.06 23.64
N VAL A 386 -22.99 -0.69 23.01
CA VAL A 386 -22.91 -0.62 21.54
C VAL A 386 -22.90 -2.03 20.93
N LYS A 387 -22.17 -2.97 21.52
CA LYS A 387 -22.17 -4.37 21.11
C LYS A 387 -23.57 -4.98 21.15
N ASP A 388 -24.30 -4.75 22.25
CA ASP A 388 -25.68 -5.23 22.39
C ASP A 388 -26.60 -4.64 21.30
N LYS A 389 -26.49 -3.33 21.03
CA LYS A 389 -27.25 -2.70 19.92
C LYS A 389 -26.94 -3.30 18.56
N ILE A 390 -25.68 -3.69 18.31
CA ILE A 390 -25.27 -4.30 17.05
C ILE A 390 -25.78 -5.75 16.97
N LEU A 391 -25.62 -6.53 18.02
CA LEU A 391 -25.86 -7.98 18.00
C LEU A 391 -27.31 -8.40 18.33
N SER A 392 -28.16 -7.51 18.87
CA SER A 392 -29.60 -7.78 19.12
C SER A 392 -30.45 -7.95 17.84
N ARG A 393 -29.84 -7.70 16.66
CA ARG A 393 -30.51 -7.73 15.35
C ARG A 393 -30.67 -9.15 14.84
N GLY A 394 -31.78 -9.42 14.13
CA GLY A 394 -32.02 -10.71 13.50
C GLY A 394 -30.88 -11.15 12.58
N ARG A 395 -30.34 -10.20 11.79
CA ARG A 395 -29.18 -10.43 10.87
C ARG A 395 -27.90 -10.84 11.60
N ALA A 396 -27.70 -10.43 12.85
CA ALA A 396 -26.53 -10.86 13.63
C ALA A 396 -26.56 -12.37 13.92
N LYS A 397 -27.73 -12.96 14.07
CA LYS A 397 -27.89 -14.42 14.28
C LYS A 397 -27.49 -15.22 13.04
N GLU A 398 -27.75 -14.67 11.85
CA GLU A 398 -27.32 -15.29 10.59
C GLU A 398 -25.80 -15.34 10.50
N TRP A 399 -25.13 -14.23 10.87
CA TRP A 399 -23.67 -14.17 10.89
C TRP A 399 -23.04 -15.02 12.01
N GLN A 400 -23.69 -15.21 13.14
CA GLN A 400 -23.18 -16.08 14.23
C GLN A 400 -23.08 -17.55 13.80
N SER A 401 -23.95 -18.00 12.91
CA SER A 401 -23.96 -19.36 12.39
C SER A 401 -23.23 -19.51 11.05
N TRP A 402 -22.72 -18.40 10.50
CA TRP A 402 -22.03 -18.42 9.21
C TRP A 402 -20.57 -18.81 9.37
N GLU A 403 -20.14 -19.77 8.59
CA GLU A 403 -18.74 -20.16 8.46
C GLU A 403 -18.23 -19.78 7.07
N PRO A 404 -17.00 -19.25 6.95
CA PRO A 404 -16.44 -18.94 5.65
C PRO A 404 -16.25 -20.25 4.86
N PRO A 405 -16.72 -20.32 3.60
CA PRO A 405 -16.48 -21.50 2.77
C PRO A 405 -14.98 -21.60 2.47
N GLU A 406 -14.42 -22.80 2.64
CA GLU A 406 -13.03 -23.11 2.33
C GLU A 406 -12.94 -24.13 1.17
N PRO A 407 -13.33 -23.76 -0.05
CA PRO A 407 -13.26 -24.65 -1.19
C PRO A 407 -11.81 -25.04 -1.50
N SER A 408 -11.63 -26.27 -1.89
CA SER A 408 -10.36 -26.75 -2.44
C SER A 408 -10.01 -26.00 -3.75
N LEU A 409 -8.74 -26.00 -4.12
CA LEU A 409 -8.32 -25.37 -5.39
C LEU A 409 -9.01 -25.99 -6.60
N GLU A 410 -9.31 -27.30 -6.56
CA GLU A 410 -10.03 -28.00 -7.62
C GLU A 410 -11.48 -27.51 -7.75
N GLU A 411 -12.17 -27.29 -6.64
CA GLU A 411 -13.53 -26.73 -6.64
C GLU A 411 -13.55 -25.30 -7.17
N VAL A 412 -12.55 -24.49 -6.77
CA VAL A 412 -12.38 -23.14 -7.31
C VAL A 412 -12.12 -23.20 -8.83
N ARG A 413 -11.26 -24.10 -9.31
CA ARG A 413 -11.03 -24.28 -10.76
C ARG A 413 -12.31 -24.67 -11.49
N ARG A 414 -13.07 -25.63 -10.98
CA ARG A 414 -14.37 -26.04 -11.58
C ARG A 414 -15.34 -24.86 -11.69
N LYS A 415 -15.41 -24.02 -10.67
CA LYS A 415 -16.28 -22.83 -10.63
C LYS A 415 -15.90 -21.78 -11.69
N PHE A 416 -14.61 -21.60 -11.96
CA PHE A 416 -14.11 -20.50 -12.80
C PHE A 416 -13.68 -20.93 -14.23
N GLY A 417 -13.92 -22.16 -14.66
CA GLY A 417 -13.70 -22.57 -16.05
C GLY A 417 -13.00 -23.90 -16.27
N GLY A 418 -12.76 -24.66 -15.19
CA GLY A 418 -12.28 -26.04 -15.25
C GLY A 418 -10.75 -26.21 -15.17
N PRO A 419 -10.28 -27.47 -15.24
CA PRO A 419 -8.89 -27.84 -14.97
C PRO A 419 -7.88 -27.34 -16.02
N SER A 420 -8.32 -26.96 -17.21
CA SER A 420 -7.46 -26.44 -18.28
C SER A 420 -7.03 -24.99 -18.11
N LEU A 421 -7.60 -24.26 -17.13
CA LEU A 421 -7.17 -22.88 -16.84
C LEU A 421 -5.76 -22.85 -16.25
N SER A 422 -4.92 -21.96 -16.76
CA SER A 422 -3.66 -21.66 -16.10
C SER A 422 -3.89 -21.02 -14.71
N ASP A 423 -2.90 -21.15 -13.83
CA ASP A 423 -2.95 -20.52 -12.49
C ASP A 423 -3.18 -19.02 -12.57
N GLU A 424 -2.50 -18.35 -13.51
CA GLU A 424 -2.61 -16.92 -13.74
C GLU A 424 -4.02 -16.52 -14.16
N GLU A 425 -4.61 -17.22 -15.13
CA GLU A 425 -5.97 -16.95 -15.61
C GLU A 425 -7.00 -17.22 -14.50
N LEU A 426 -6.81 -18.32 -13.72
CA LEU A 426 -7.67 -18.60 -12.57
C LEU A 426 -7.67 -17.45 -11.57
N LEU A 427 -6.48 -16.99 -11.18
CA LEU A 427 -6.33 -15.86 -10.25
C LEU A 427 -6.97 -14.58 -10.78
N LEU A 428 -6.81 -14.26 -12.07
CA LEU A 428 -7.49 -13.11 -12.68
C LEU A 428 -9.01 -13.21 -12.56
N ARG A 429 -9.60 -14.40 -12.83
CA ARG A 429 -11.05 -14.61 -12.74
C ARG A 429 -11.56 -14.57 -11.31
N VAL A 430 -10.82 -15.14 -10.36
CA VAL A 430 -11.19 -15.07 -8.93
C VAL A 430 -11.20 -13.64 -8.43
N TYR A 431 -10.18 -12.84 -8.74
CA TYR A 431 -10.05 -11.46 -8.25
C TYR A 431 -10.95 -10.46 -8.99
N ALA A 432 -11.09 -10.60 -10.29
CA ALA A 432 -11.72 -9.57 -11.12
C ALA A 432 -13.07 -9.99 -11.70
N GLY A 433 -13.34 -11.28 -11.79
CA GLY A 433 -14.51 -11.84 -12.46
C GLY A 433 -14.28 -12.10 -13.95
N GLU A 434 -14.94 -13.10 -14.50
CA GLU A 434 -14.74 -13.57 -15.88
C GLU A 434 -15.00 -12.50 -16.94
N ASN A 435 -16.06 -11.70 -16.78
CA ASN A 435 -16.41 -10.65 -17.74
C ASN A 435 -15.35 -9.56 -17.82
N ALA A 436 -14.75 -9.19 -16.67
CA ALA A 436 -13.68 -8.20 -16.64
C ALA A 436 -12.40 -8.73 -17.32
N VAL A 437 -12.10 -10.02 -17.13
CA VAL A 437 -10.96 -10.68 -17.78
C VAL A 437 -11.17 -10.77 -19.28
N LYS A 438 -12.38 -11.11 -19.77
CA LYS A 438 -12.71 -11.08 -21.20
C LYS A 438 -12.53 -9.68 -21.79
N ALA A 439 -13.00 -8.64 -21.09
CA ALA A 439 -12.83 -7.26 -21.53
C ALA A 439 -11.35 -6.80 -21.54
N MET A 440 -10.55 -7.25 -20.58
CA MET A 440 -9.10 -7.02 -20.56
C MET A 440 -8.41 -7.68 -21.75
N ASN A 441 -8.71 -8.96 -22.03
CA ASN A 441 -8.12 -9.69 -23.16
C ASN A 441 -8.49 -9.03 -24.51
N ALA A 442 -9.72 -8.54 -24.65
CA ALA A 442 -10.16 -7.82 -25.84
C ALA A 442 -9.47 -6.45 -26.03
N ALA A 443 -8.99 -5.83 -24.96
CA ALA A 443 -8.27 -4.55 -25.03
C ALA A 443 -6.83 -4.70 -25.58
N GLY A 444 -6.27 -5.92 -25.57
CA GLY A 444 -4.94 -6.23 -26.08
C GLY A 444 -3.79 -5.88 -25.13
N ALA A 445 -2.57 -5.85 -25.67
CA ALA A 445 -1.37 -5.60 -24.88
C ALA A 445 -1.33 -4.17 -24.30
N PRO A 446 -0.71 -3.97 -23.12
CA PRO A 446 -0.52 -2.64 -22.54
C PRO A 446 0.18 -1.70 -23.52
N ARG A 447 -0.35 -0.49 -23.66
CA ARG A 447 0.28 0.52 -24.51
C ARG A 447 1.55 1.02 -23.83
N GLY A 448 2.69 0.97 -24.53
CA GLY A 448 3.92 1.59 -24.09
C GLY A 448 3.74 3.11 -23.96
N HIS A 449 4.24 3.69 -22.89
CA HIS A 449 4.28 5.14 -22.74
C HIS A 449 5.67 5.63 -23.14
N LEU A 450 5.76 6.17 -24.35
CA LEU A 450 6.91 6.97 -24.74
C LEU A 450 6.85 8.27 -23.93
N ASN A 451 7.90 8.54 -23.17
CA ASN A 451 8.06 9.81 -22.49
C ASN A 451 9.25 10.56 -23.13
N GLY A 452 9.29 11.87 -22.97
CA GLY A 452 10.38 12.71 -23.49
C GLY A 452 11.76 12.42 -22.93
N THR A 453 11.89 11.46 -21.98
CA THR A 453 13.18 11.02 -21.43
C THR A 453 13.87 9.93 -22.27
N GLN A 454 13.14 9.29 -23.19
CA GLN A 454 13.77 8.33 -24.11
C GLN A 454 14.65 9.07 -25.12
N PRO A 455 15.89 8.63 -25.32
CA PRO A 455 16.84 9.35 -26.17
C PRO A 455 16.32 9.66 -27.57
N LEU A 456 15.55 8.72 -28.16
CA LEU A 456 14.97 8.92 -29.49
C LEU A 456 13.86 9.98 -29.48
N VAL A 457 12.99 10.00 -28.46
CA VAL A 457 11.93 10.99 -28.30
C VAL A 457 12.52 12.37 -28.06
N ARG A 458 13.50 12.49 -27.16
CA ARG A 458 14.25 13.76 -26.97
C ARG A 458 14.92 14.25 -28.25
N LEU A 459 15.52 13.33 -28.99
CA LEU A 459 16.11 13.68 -30.29
C LEU A 459 15.06 14.22 -31.26
N ILE A 460 13.89 13.58 -31.35
CA ILE A 460 12.77 14.02 -32.19
C ILE A 460 12.28 15.41 -31.74
N GLU A 461 12.10 15.61 -30.43
CA GLU A 461 11.67 16.88 -29.87
C GLU A 461 12.68 18.01 -30.13
N GLU A 462 13.98 17.76 -29.93
CA GLU A 462 15.05 18.73 -30.21
C GLU A 462 15.15 19.05 -31.71
N LEU A 463 15.01 18.04 -32.57
CA LEU A 463 15.00 18.24 -34.02
C LEU A 463 13.77 19.01 -34.49
N SER A 464 12.61 18.79 -33.87
CA SER A 464 11.36 19.51 -34.20
C SER A 464 11.42 21.01 -33.87
N LYS A 465 12.25 21.41 -32.87
CA LYS A 465 12.48 22.82 -32.51
C LYS A 465 13.39 23.55 -33.49
N LYS A 466 14.19 22.85 -34.29
CA LYS A 466 15.10 23.47 -35.27
C LYS A 466 14.30 23.95 -36.49
N ARG A 467 14.22 25.27 -36.66
CA ARG A 467 13.46 25.91 -37.75
C ARG A 467 14.07 25.67 -39.14
N ASP A 468 15.39 25.45 -39.18
CA ASP A 468 16.16 25.36 -40.44
C ASP A 468 16.28 23.93 -41.00
N CYS A 469 15.59 22.97 -40.37
CA CYS A 469 15.63 21.57 -40.74
C CYS A 469 14.25 21.09 -41.23
N ASN A 470 14.10 20.85 -42.53
CA ASN A 470 12.85 20.41 -43.11
C ASN A 470 12.72 18.88 -43.18
N GLN A 471 13.84 18.17 -43.15
CA GLN A 471 13.87 16.73 -43.17
C GLN A 471 15.07 16.19 -42.38
N VAL A 472 14.88 15.15 -41.60
CA VAL A 472 15.93 14.45 -40.86
C VAL A 472 15.84 12.96 -41.17
N PHE A 473 16.96 12.39 -41.54
CA PHE A 473 17.09 10.96 -41.79
C PHE A 473 18.04 10.35 -40.75
N ILE A 474 17.59 9.33 -40.02
CA ILE A 474 18.36 8.59 -39.04
C ILE A 474 18.40 7.13 -39.48
N SER A 475 19.59 6.60 -39.71
CA SER A 475 19.78 5.20 -40.09
C SER A 475 20.85 4.54 -39.23
N ARG A 476 20.56 3.37 -38.68
CA ARG A 476 21.49 2.43 -38.04
C ARG A 476 21.03 1.01 -38.31
N PRO A 477 21.87 -0.02 -38.11
CA PRO A 477 21.43 -1.42 -38.25
C PRO A 477 20.15 -1.69 -37.44
N GLY A 478 19.07 -2.09 -38.15
CA GLY A 478 17.76 -2.40 -37.57
C GLY A 478 16.85 -1.20 -37.25
N LEU A 479 17.27 0.04 -37.57
CA LEU A 479 16.42 1.23 -37.44
C LEU A 479 16.63 2.21 -38.58
N SER A 480 15.55 2.58 -39.27
CA SER A 480 15.50 3.71 -40.21
C SER A 480 14.32 4.60 -39.83
N LEU A 481 14.57 5.88 -39.64
CA LEU A 481 13.58 6.88 -39.28
C LEU A 481 13.73 8.10 -40.18
N THR A 482 12.66 8.51 -40.83
CA THR A 482 12.59 9.76 -41.60
C THR A 482 11.56 10.68 -40.96
N LEU A 483 11.98 11.88 -40.57
CA LEU A 483 11.12 12.95 -40.05
C LEU A 483 11.07 14.07 -41.08
N GLY A 484 9.89 14.48 -41.48
CA GLY A 484 9.67 15.61 -42.40
C GLY A 484 8.61 16.55 -41.83
N LYS A 485 8.78 17.86 -42.01
CA LYS A 485 7.70 18.82 -41.75
C LYS A 485 6.65 18.66 -42.83
N ARG A 486 5.40 18.48 -42.43
CA ARG A 486 4.28 18.69 -43.37
C ARG A 486 4.14 20.20 -43.58
N ASN A 487 4.18 20.61 -44.84
CA ASN A 487 3.80 21.96 -45.26
C ASN A 487 2.32 22.20 -44.96
#